data_fa71ae2af784056b37b648a1c558b4de
#
_entry.id   fa71ae2af784056b37b648a1c558b4de
#
_cell.length_a   1.000
_cell.length_b   1.000
_cell.length_c   1.000
_cell.angle_alpha   90.00
_cell.angle_beta   90.00
_cell.angle_gamma   90.00
#
_symmetry.space_group_name_H-M   'P 1'
#
loop_
_entity.id
_entity.type
_entity.pdbx_description
1 polymer ?
#
loop_
_entity_poly.entity_id
_entity_poly.type
_entity_poly.pdbx_seq_one_letter_code
_entity_poly.pdbx_strand_id
1 'polypeptide(L)'
;MIHRKPRKRSHERPPPRIKRRMRTAVAVFGLALGAVSPLHAQTMRKVSIETRESAGAIDARWRESLESFAASDRAKAPAPGGIVFVGSSSIRLWNDLEREFGTEGIVKRGFGGSRLSDCARYVAQLVLPYKPRLVVVYAGDNDLAEGATPDDVLASYAEFVSQVHAALPTTRIAYLSIKPSPSREALMPRAIQANELIETWSKSDPLLEYIDVYTRMLDDRGRPRADLFLADSLHLNAAGYAIWKAAIAEHLR
;
A
#
# COMPACT_ATOMS: atom_id res chain seq x y z
N MET A 1 -69.33 18.15 -16.27
CA MET A 1 -69.35 18.98 -15.04
C MET A 1 -69.46 18.07 -13.86
N ILE A 2 -68.35 17.81 -13.11
CA ILE A 2 -68.35 17.05 -11.87
C ILE A 2 -67.63 17.86 -10.82
N HIS A 3 -68.43 18.38 -9.86
CA HIS A 3 -67.95 19.21 -8.73
C HIS A 3 -67.18 18.31 -7.74
N ARG A 4 -65.90 18.59 -7.48
CA ARG A 4 -65.18 18.06 -6.35
C ARG A 4 -65.20 19.04 -5.18
N LYS A 5 -65.75 18.60 -4.04
CA LYS A 5 -65.75 19.30 -2.75
C LYS A 5 -64.36 19.31 -2.14
N PRO A 6 -63.95 20.41 -1.43
CA PRO A 6 -62.66 20.46 -0.73
C PRO A 6 -62.68 19.65 0.58
N ARG A 7 -61.60 18.92 0.85
CA ARG A 7 -61.35 18.21 2.10
C ARG A 7 -60.92 19.18 3.20
N LYS A 8 -61.56 19.09 4.35
CA LYS A 8 -61.21 19.81 5.59
C LYS A 8 -59.88 19.31 6.13
N ARG A 9 -58.95 20.23 6.47
CA ARG A 9 -57.75 19.96 7.23
C ARG A 9 -58.13 19.78 8.71
N SER A 10 -57.76 18.64 9.27
CA SER A 10 -57.78 18.37 10.71
C SER A 10 -56.58 19.05 11.40
N HIS A 11 -56.87 19.87 12.40
CA HIS A 11 -55.84 20.44 13.28
C HIS A 11 -55.43 19.36 14.30
N GLU A 12 -54.24 18.82 14.14
CA GLU A 12 -53.60 18.04 15.18
C GLU A 12 -52.89 18.95 16.20
N ARG A 13 -53.20 18.74 17.49
CA ARG A 13 -52.56 19.45 18.60
C ARG A 13 -51.17 18.87 18.86
N PRO A 14 -50.17 19.69 19.21
CA PRO A 14 -48.85 19.18 19.56
C PRO A 14 -48.86 18.49 20.93
N PRO A 15 -48.02 17.47 21.15
CA PRO A 15 -47.95 16.76 22.42
C PRO A 15 -47.29 17.61 23.53
N PRO A 16 -47.57 17.29 24.82
CA PRO A 16 -47.12 18.07 25.97
C PRO A 16 -45.61 17.93 26.19
N ARG A 17 -44.95 19.08 26.47
CA ARG A 17 -43.56 19.17 26.86
C ARG A 17 -43.32 18.55 28.24
N ILE A 18 -42.65 17.43 28.32
CA ILE A 18 -42.16 16.82 29.55
C ILE A 18 -40.90 17.60 29.98
N LYS A 19 -41.01 18.37 31.09
CA LYS A 19 -39.87 19.02 31.77
C LYS A 19 -39.06 17.94 32.50
N ARG A 20 -37.94 17.51 31.88
CA ARG A 20 -36.94 16.60 32.48
C ARG A 20 -36.11 17.44 33.47
N ARG A 21 -36.36 17.28 34.79
CA ARG A 21 -35.49 17.82 35.84
C ARG A 21 -34.17 17.05 35.80
N MET A 22 -33.10 17.72 35.37
CA MET A 22 -31.73 17.23 35.53
C MET A 22 -31.37 17.28 37.01
N ARG A 23 -31.27 16.13 37.64
CA ARG A 23 -30.56 15.98 38.92
C ARG A 23 -29.08 15.84 38.60
N THR A 24 -28.31 16.84 38.95
CA THR A 24 -26.84 16.84 38.89
C THR A 24 -26.34 15.92 40.02
N ALA A 25 -25.96 14.68 39.65
CA ALA A 25 -25.19 13.82 40.53
C ALA A 25 -23.71 14.14 40.29
N VAL A 26 -23.09 14.83 41.23
CA VAL A 26 -21.64 15.02 41.27
C VAL A 26 -21.06 13.68 41.77
N ALA A 27 -20.59 12.86 40.85
CA ALA A 27 -19.77 11.69 41.16
C ALA A 27 -18.32 12.17 41.32
N VAL A 28 -17.86 12.23 42.56
CA VAL A 28 -16.44 12.40 42.89
C VAL A 28 -15.74 11.08 42.51
N PHE A 29 -15.14 11.04 41.35
CA PHE A 29 -14.21 9.97 40.96
C PHE A 29 -12.86 10.26 41.64
N GLY A 30 -12.60 9.59 42.76
CA GLY A 30 -11.26 9.56 43.34
C GLY A 30 -10.30 8.90 42.33
N LEU A 31 -9.38 9.70 41.76
CA LEU A 31 -8.21 9.17 41.03
C LEU A 31 -7.34 8.41 42.04
N ALA A 32 -7.45 7.09 42.05
CA ALA A 32 -6.42 6.26 42.62
C ALA A 32 -5.22 6.33 41.65
N LEU A 33 -4.27 7.21 41.95
CA LEU A 33 -2.93 7.15 41.32
C LEU A 33 -2.26 5.86 41.81
N GLY A 34 -2.48 4.77 41.12
CA GLY A 34 -1.70 3.54 41.30
C GLY A 34 -0.24 3.85 40.99
N ALA A 35 0.61 3.90 42.00
CA ALA A 35 2.03 4.04 41.83
C ALA A 35 2.53 2.81 41.03
N VAL A 36 2.86 3.03 39.76
CA VAL A 36 3.50 2.01 38.91
C VAL A 36 4.85 1.70 39.55
N SER A 37 5.07 0.44 39.95
CA SER A 37 6.32 0.01 40.55
C SER A 37 7.50 0.41 39.66
N PRO A 38 8.61 0.95 40.22
CA PRO A 38 9.77 1.36 39.43
C PRO A 38 10.33 0.22 38.58
N LEU A 39 10.16 -1.03 39.01
CA LEU A 39 10.53 -2.20 38.25
C LEU A 39 9.67 -2.36 36.97
N HIS A 40 8.37 -2.08 37.04
CA HIS A 40 7.45 -2.12 35.90
C HIS A 40 7.77 -1.03 34.87
N ALA A 41 8.11 0.17 35.34
CA ALA A 41 8.52 1.29 34.49
C ALA A 41 9.87 1.02 33.79
N GLN A 42 10.82 0.35 34.47
CA GLN A 42 12.09 -0.06 33.88
C GLN A 42 11.91 -1.16 32.82
N THR A 43 11.04 -2.15 33.10
CA THR A 43 10.73 -3.22 32.13
C THR A 43 10.06 -2.67 30.89
N MET A 44 9.07 -1.78 31.03
CA MET A 44 8.41 -1.13 29.90
C MET A 44 9.35 -0.24 29.08
N ARG A 45 10.26 0.47 29.76
CA ARG A 45 11.29 1.28 29.08
C ARG A 45 12.28 0.43 28.32
N LYS A 46 12.71 -0.70 28.87
CA LYS A 46 13.63 -1.65 28.22
C LYS A 46 12.99 -2.30 27.00
N VAL A 47 11.75 -2.76 27.12
CA VAL A 47 10.97 -3.30 26.00
C VAL A 47 10.78 -2.24 24.89
N SER A 48 10.47 -0.99 25.25
CA SER A 48 10.32 0.10 24.26
C SER A 48 11.64 0.47 23.58
N ILE A 49 12.78 0.37 24.26
CA ILE A 49 14.10 0.62 23.68
C ILE A 49 14.49 -0.53 22.75
N GLU A 50 14.36 -1.78 23.19
CA GLU A 50 14.64 -2.98 22.38
C GLU A 50 13.74 -3.03 21.13
N THR A 51 12.46 -2.63 21.23
CA THR A 51 11.54 -2.56 20.09
C THR A 51 11.93 -1.43 19.12
N ARG A 52 12.43 -0.28 19.62
CA ARG A 52 12.93 0.80 18.77
C ARG A 52 14.28 0.46 18.10
N GLU A 53 15.19 -0.21 18.81
CA GLU A 53 16.45 -0.67 18.25
C GLU A 53 16.25 -1.77 17.20
N SER A 54 15.33 -2.70 17.42
CA SER A 54 14.97 -3.72 16.41
C SER A 54 14.22 -3.13 15.20
N ALA A 55 13.43 -2.09 15.39
CA ALA A 55 12.76 -1.38 14.28
C ALA A 55 13.74 -0.64 13.36
N GLY A 56 14.92 -0.24 13.87
CA GLY A 56 15.98 0.44 13.09
C GLY A 56 16.98 -0.53 12.43
N ALA A 57 17.05 -1.78 12.87
CA ALA A 57 18.01 -2.74 12.31
C ALA A 57 17.55 -3.23 10.93
N ILE A 58 18.43 -3.11 9.94
CA ILE A 58 18.19 -3.68 8.60
C ILE A 58 18.23 -5.21 8.71
N ASP A 59 17.17 -5.87 8.23
CA ASP A 59 17.14 -7.34 8.10
C ASP A 59 18.31 -7.79 7.23
N ALA A 60 19.04 -8.81 7.68
CA ALA A 60 20.21 -9.34 6.99
C ALA A 60 19.89 -9.70 5.52
N ARG A 61 18.66 -10.14 5.23
CA ARG A 61 18.19 -10.46 3.86
C ARG A 61 18.28 -9.27 2.92
N TRP A 62 18.05 -8.06 3.42
CA TRP A 62 17.93 -6.85 2.57
C TRP A 62 19.14 -5.95 2.63
N ARG A 63 20.10 -6.23 3.52
CA ARG A 63 21.27 -5.39 3.76
C ARG A 63 22.03 -5.11 2.48
N GLU A 64 22.41 -6.13 1.73
CA GLU A 64 23.16 -5.98 0.48
C GLU A 64 22.41 -5.11 -0.54
N SER A 65 21.10 -5.34 -0.71
CA SER A 65 20.29 -4.55 -1.65
C SER A 65 20.23 -3.06 -1.24
N LEU A 66 19.97 -2.78 0.04
CA LEU A 66 19.86 -1.42 0.55
C LEU A 66 21.22 -0.69 0.53
N GLU A 67 22.32 -1.38 0.86
CA GLU A 67 23.69 -0.86 0.76
C GLU A 67 24.08 -0.57 -0.69
N SER A 68 23.69 -1.44 -1.63
CA SER A 68 23.89 -1.24 -3.07
C SER A 68 23.15 0.00 -3.57
N PHE A 69 21.90 0.22 -3.16
CA PHE A 69 21.16 1.43 -3.50
C PHE A 69 21.87 2.68 -2.94
N ALA A 70 22.28 2.66 -1.68
CA ALA A 70 22.98 3.76 -1.06
C ALA A 70 24.36 4.03 -1.72
N ALA A 71 25.06 3.00 -2.16
CA ALA A 71 26.33 3.14 -2.88
C ALA A 71 26.11 3.76 -4.27
N SER A 72 25.09 3.32 -5.00
CA SER A 72 24.71 3.89 -6.30
C SER A 72 24.37 5.38 -6.16
N ASP A 73 23.60 5.75 -5.14
CA ASP A 73 23.19 7.14 -4.89
C ASP A 73 24.37 8.03 -4.49
N ARG A 74 25.35 7.48 -3.75
CA ARG A 74 26.60 8.22 -3.46
C ARG A 74 27.43 8.47 -4.71
N ALA A 75 27.43 7.51 -5.65
CA ALA A 75 28.14 7.66 -6.92
C ALA A 75 27.46 8.65 -7.87
N LYS A 76 26.15 8.63 -7.92
CA LYS A 76 25.32 9.53 -8.74
C LYS A 76 23.96 9.71 -8.08
N ALA A 77 23.81 10.80 -7.33
CA ALA A 77 22.55 11.12 -6.65
C ALA A 77 21.44 11.40 -7.67
N PRO A 78 20.31 10.68 -7.60
CA PRO A 78 19.16 11.01 -8.44
C PRO A 78 18.61 12.40 -8.10
N ALA A 79 18.16 13.14 -9.13
CA ALA A 79 17.47 14.40 -8.91
C ALA A 79 16.12 14.16 -8.20
N PRO A 80 15.72 15.04 -7.25
CA PRO A 80 14.42 14.93 -6.61
C PRO A 80 13.28 15.24 -7.59
N GLY A 81 12.07 14.78 -7.26
CA GLY A 81 10.87 15.05 -8.06
C GLY A 81 10.63 14.07 -9.22
N GLY A 82 11.47 13.05 -9.35
CA GLY A 82 11.32 12.02 -10.37
C GLY A 82 10.23 10.98 -10.04
N ILE A 83 10.39 9.79 -10.58
CA ILE A 83 9.50 8.64 -10.38
C ILE A 83 10.30 7.51 -9.72
N VAL A 84 9.81 6.99 -8.60
CA VAL A 84 10.42 5.83 -7.93
C VAL A 84 9.62 4.57 -8.23
N PHE A 85 10.28 3.56 -8.77
CA PHE A 85 9.75 2.20 -8.86
C PHE A 85 10.28 1.39 -7.68
N VAL A 86 9.41 0.98 -6.79
CA VAL A 86 9.77 0.21 -5.59
C VAL A 86 9.05 -1.14 -5.60
N GLY A 87 9.70 -2.19 -5.09
CA GLY A 87 9.05 -3.49 -4.95
C GLY A 87 9.98 -4.69 -5.04
N SER A 88 9.39 -5.82 -5.41
CA SER A 88 10.04 -7.13 -5.36
C SER A 88 10.92 -7.43 -6.59
N SER A 89 11.16 -8.72 -6.84
CA SER A 89 11.99 -9.19 -7.95
C SER A 89 11.51 -8.73 -9.32
N SER A 90 10.21 -8.52 -9.52
CA SER A 90 9.70 -8.01 -10.81
C SER A 90 10.17 -6.59 -11.10
N ILE A 91 10.34 -5.73 -10.08
CA ILE A 91 10.97 -4.42 -10.28
C ILE A 91 12.49 -4.59 -10.43
N ARG A 92 13.14 -5.43 -9.60
CA ARG A 92 14.59 -5.66 -9.66
C ARG A 92 15.05 -6.15 -11.04
N LEU A 93 14.32 -7.10 -11.62
CA LEU A 93 14.65 -7.76 -12.89
C LEU A 93 14.22 -6.98 -14.14
N TRP A 94 13.54 -5.84 -13.98
CA TRP A 94 13.23 -4.97 -15.11
C TRP A 94 14.48 -4.17 -15.52
N ASN A 95 15.35 -4.78 -16.32
CA ASN A 95 16.68 -4.24 -16.58
C ASN A 95 16.67 -2.90 -17.34
N ASP A 96 15.72 -2.72 -18.24
CA ASP A 96 15.63 -1.55 -19.12
C ASP A 96 14.63 -0.49 -18.65
N LEU A 97 14.16 -0.58 -17.40
CA LEU A 97 13.09 0.25 -16.85
C LEU A 97 13.31 1.73 -17.11
N GLU A 98 14.48 2.25 -16.76
CA GLU A 98 14.78 3.68 -16.90
C GLU A 98 14.81 4.12 -18.38
N ARG A 99 15.31 3.26 -19.26
CA ARG A 99 15.41 3.53 -20.70
C ARG A 99 14.06 3.42 -21.40
N GLU A 100 13.22 2.48 -21.00
CA GLU A 100 12.00 2.14 -21.70
C GLU A 100 10.92 3.24 -21.66
N PHE A 101 10.86 4.01 -20.59
CA PHE A 101 9.89 5.07 -20.48
C PHE A 101 10.38 6.41 -21.06
N GLY A 102 11.67 6.53 -21.44
CA GLY A 102 12.23 7.75 -22.03
C GLY A 102 12.07 9.00 -21.13
N THR A 103 11.79 8.80 -19.85
CA THR A 103 11.55 9.85 -18.86
C THR A 103 12.76 9.95 -17.97
N GLU A 104 13.34 11.15 -17.87
CA GLU A 104 14.42 11.41 -16.91
C GLU A 104 13.93 11.31 -15.46
N GLY A 105 14.84 10.94 -14.57
CA GLY A 105 14.53 10.91 -13.13
C GLY A 105 13.79 9.67 -12.66
N ILE A 106 13.83 8.55 -13.41
CA ILE A 106 13.34 7.26 -12.90
C ILE A 106 14.39 6.65 -11.97
N VAL A 107 13.94 6.21 -10.80
CA VAL A 107 14.75 5.54 -9.78
C VAL A 107 14.20 4.15 -9.52
N LYS A 108 15.01 3.11 -9.74
CA LYS A 108 14.63 1.72 -9.52
C LYS A 108 15.11 1.24 -8.15
N ARG A 109 14.17 0.77 -7.31
CA ARG A 109 14.39 0.28 -5.94
C ARG A 109 13.70 -1.08 -5.75
N GLY A 110 14.03 -2.02 -6.64
CA GLY A 110 13.55 -3.39 -6.56
C GLY A 110 14.52 -4.29 -5.80
N PHE A 111 14.05 -5.04 -4.80
CA PHE A 111 14.82 -6.01 -4.05
C PHE A 111 14.11 -7.36 -4.02
N GLY A 112 14.83 -8.39 -4.50
CA GLY A 112 14.22 -9.68 -4.87
C GLY A 112 13.65 -10.44 -3.68
N GLY A 113 12.40 -10.91 -3.78
CA GLY A 113 11.74 -11.66 -2.71
C GLY A 113 11.07 -10.78 -1.67
N SER A 114 11.17 -9.45 -1.77
CA SER A 114 10.53 -8.55 -0.79
C SER A 114 9.02 -8.65 -0.82
N ARG A 115 8.44 -8.50 0.36
CA ARG A 115 7.00 -8.35 0.60
C ARG A 115 6.63 -6.88 0.58
N LEU A 116 5.34 -6.60 0.54
CA LEU A 116 4.83 -5.24 0.67
C LEU A 116 5.14 -4.64 2.05
N SER A 117 5.09 -5.48 3.11
CA SER A 117 5.53 -5.10 4.45
C SER A 117 7.02 -4.72 4.52
N ASP A 118 7.88 -5.36 3.71
CA ASP A 118 9.29 -4.96 3.61
C ASP A 118 9.43 -3.61 2.89
N CYS A 119 8.64 -3.38 1.84
CA CYS A 119 8.59 -2.07 1.17
C CYS A 119 8.18 -0.95 2.13
N ALA A 120 7.15 -1.19 2.97
CA ALA A 120 6.70 -0.26 4.00
C ALA A 120 7.82 0.01 5.02
N ARG A 121 8.45 -1.04 5.55
CA ARG A 121 9.52 -0.94 6.54
C ARG A 121 10.69 -0.06 6.10
N TYR A 122 11.02 -0.07 4.81
CA TYR A 122 12.18 0.63 4.27
C TYR A 122 11.84 1.87 3.43
N VAL A 123 10.65 2.45 3.60
CA VAL A 123 10.24 3.70 2.90
C VAL A 123 11.29 4.80 3.04
N ALA A 124 11.88 4.95 4.23
CA ALA A 124 12.91 5.96 4.51
C ALA A 124 14.16 5.82 3.63
N GLN A 125 14.49 4.61 3.18
CA GLN A 125 15.63 4.34 2.32
C GLN A 125 15.22 4.23 0.84
N LEU A 126 14.03 3.70 0.56
CA LEU A 126 13.60 3.38 -0.80
C LEU A 126 12.90 4.53 -1.52
N VAL A 127 12.26 5.46 -0.78
CA VAL A 127 11.38 6.48 -1.36
C VAL A 127 11.74 7.90 -0.93
N LEU A 128 11.84 8.15 0.37
CA LEU A 128 11.93 9.52 0.90
C LEU A 128 13.12 10.33 0.40
N PRO A 129 14.33 9.77 0.17
CA PRO A 129 15.49 10.54 -0.28
C PRO A 129 15.27 11.20 -1.65
N TYR A 130 14.43 10.63 -2.49
CA TYR A 130 14.21 11.09 -3.88
C TYR A 130 13.09 12.12 -4.01
N LYS A 131 12.27 12.32 -2.95
CA LYS A 131 11.11 13.23 -2.96
C LYS A 131 10.29 13.10 -4.25
N PRO A 132 9.87 11.88 -4.64
CA PRO A 132 9.27 11.64 -5.95
C PRO A 132 7.92 12.33 -6.09
N ARG A 133 7.57 12.72 -7.34
CA ARG A 133 6.20 13.11 -7.68
C ARG A 133 5.25 11.92 -7.80
N LEU A 134 5.82 10.74 -8.10
CA LEU A 134 5.08 9.49 -8.26
C LEU A 134 5.93 8.31 -7.73
N VAL A 135 5.29 7.45 -6.96
CA VAL A 135 5.82 6.12 -6.61
C VAL A 135 5.00 5.05 -7.32
N VAL A 136 5.65 4.18 -8.08
CA VAL A 136 5.04 2.97 -8.65
C VAL A 136 5.49 1.80 -7.79
N VAL A 137 4.54 1.14 -7.12
CA VAL A 137 4.85 0.04 -6.20
C VAL A 137 4.31 -1.29 -6.72
N TYR A 138 5.17 -2.34 -6.68
CA TYR A 138 4.80 -3.72 -6.97
C TYR A 138 5.36 -4.67 -5.91
N ALA A 139 4.48 -5.19 -5.08
CA ALA A 139 4.72 -6.28 -4.13
C ALA A 139 3.36 -6.89 -3.73
N GLY A 140 3.36 -7.96 -2.91
CA GLY A 140 2.15 -8.63 -2.45
C GLY A 140 2.08 -10.10 -2.88
N ASP A 141 2.69 -10.45 -4.02
CA ASP A 141 2.74 -11.82 -4.49
C ASP A 141 3.62 -12.73 -3.61
N ASN A 142 4.68 -12.20 -3.01
CA ASN A 142 5.49 -12.92 -2.03
C ASN A 142 4.79 -13.00 -0.68
N ASP A 143 4.10 -11.95 -0.27
CA ASP A 143 3.26 -11.93 0.94
C ASP A 143 2.27 -13.11 0.93
N LEU A 144 1.50 -13.24 -0.16
CA LEU A 144 0.55 -14.34 -0.35
C LEU A 144 1.23 -15.73 -0.40
N ALA A 145 2.40 -15.82 -1.05
CA ALA A 145 3.15 -17.07 -1.16
C ALA A 145 3.74 -17.50 0.21
N GLU A 146 4.06 -16.57 1.09
CA GLU A 146 4.52 -16.80 2.46
C GLU A 146 3.37 -16.95 3.47
N GLY A 147 2.11 -16.94 3.00
CA GLY A 147 0.94 -17.26 3.83
C GLY A 147 0.13 -16.06 4.32
N ALA A 148 0.53 -14.80 4.02
CA ALA A 148 -0.26 -13.62 4.35
C ALA A 148 -1.66 -13.68 3.74
N THR A 149 -2.66 -13.14 4.41
CA THR A 149 -4.01 -13.00 3.88
C THR A 149 -4.12 -11.80 2.92
N PRO A 150 -5.16 -11.72 2.07
CA PRO A 150 -5.43 -10.51 1.29
C PRO A 150 -5.56 -9.23 2.12
N ASP A 151 -6.16 -9.33 3.31
CA ASP A 151 -6.27 -8.20 4.26
C ASP A 151 -4.91 -7.78 4.82
N ASP A 152 -3.98 -8.73 5.08
CA ASP A 152 -2.61 -8.40 5.49
C ASP A 152 -1.85 -7.66 4.39
N VAL A 153 -2.09 -8.02 3.13
CA VAL A 153 -1.50 -7.31 1.98
C VAL A 153 -2.04 -5.88 1.90
N LEU A 154 -3.37 -5.68 2.04
CA LEU A 154 -3.96 -4.35 2.10
C LEU A 154 -3.40 -3.54 3.28
N ALA A 155 -3.32 -4.14 4.48
CA ALA A 155 -2.76 -3.47 5.65
C ALA A 155 -1.31 -3.01 5.43
N SER A 156 -0.49 -3.86 4.79
CA SER A 156 0.89 -3.52 4.43
C SER A 156 0.97 -2.38 3.39
N TYR A 157 0.02 -2.34 2.43
CA TYR A 157 -0.08 -1.24 1.47
C TYR A 157 -0.49 0.07 2.15
N ALA A 158 -1.49 0.03 3.02
CA ALA A 158 -1.94 1.19 3.78
C ALA A 158 -0.81 1.77 4.66
N GLU A 159 -0.02 0.91 5.30
CA GLU A 159 1.16 1.33 6.07
C GLU A 159 2.21 1.99 5.16
N PHE A 160 2.50 1.40 3.98
CA PHE A 160 3.40 2.00 2.99
C PHE A 160 2.95 3.41 2.60
N VAL A 161 1.68 3.57 2.23
CA VAL A 161 1.08 4.86 1.87
C VAL A 161 1.17 5.86 3.02
N SER A 162 0.79 5.43 4.23
CA SER A 162 0.83 6.27 5.43
C SER A 162 2.23 6.83 5.69
N GLN A 163 3.27 6.00 5.59
CA GLN A 163 4.65 6.44 5.79
C GLN A 163 5.13 7.40 4.69
N VAL A 164 4.78 7.14 3.44
CA VAL A 164 5.11 8.06 2.33
C VAL A 164 4.42 9.40 2.53
N HIS A 165 3.10 9.42 2.76
CA HIS A 165 2.33 10.65 2.88
C HIS A 165 2.63 11.43 4.17
N ALA A 166 3.06 10.77 5.24
CA ALA A 166 3.53 11.46 6.45
C ALA A 166 4.73 12.39 6.18
N ALA A 167 5.60 12.02 5.25
CA ALA A 167 6.79 12.80 4.90
C ALA A 167 6.62 13.59 3.58
N LEU A 168 5.84 13.08 2.65
CA LEU A 168 5.66 13.60 1.29
C LEU A 168 4.16 13.62 0.94
N PRO A 169 3.38 14.55 1.51
CA PRO A 169 1.91 14.51 1.48
C PRO A 169 1.28 14.75 0.10
N THR A 170 2.05 15.12 -0.91
CA THR A 170 1.57 15.37 -2.28
C THR A 170 2.06 14.34 -3.29
N THR A 171 2.83 13.34 -2.84
CA THR A 171 3.35 12.28 -3.71
C THR A 171 2.21 11.35 -4.14
N ARG A 172 2.05 11.17 -5.46
CA ARG A 172 1.12 10.17 -6.00
C ARG A 172 1.71 8.77 -5.80
N ILE A 173 0.84 7.78 -5.53
CA ILE A 173 1.26 6.38 -5.36
C ILE A 173 0.39 5.51 -6.27
N ALA A 174 1.02 4.82 -7.21
CA ALA A 174 0.37 3.90 -8.14
C ALA A 174 0.74 2.46 -7.78
N TYR A 175 -0.25 1.67 -7.39
CA TYR A 175 -0.07 0.25 -7.10
C TYR A 175 -0.30 -0.58 -8.37
N LEU A 176 0.71 -1.39 -8.76
CA LEU A 176 0.51 -2.40 -9.78
C LEU A 176 -0.15 -3.62 -9.15
N SER A 177 -1.25 -4.08 -9.73
CA SER A 177 -1.93 -5.29 -9.28
C SER A 177 -0.98 -6.48 -9.21
N ILE A 178 -1.17 -7.34 -8.21
CA ILE A 178 -0.46 -8.61 -8.11
C ILE A 178 -0.72 -9.39 -9.40
N LYS A 179 0.34 -9.69 -10.14
CA LYS A 179 0.24 -10.38 -11.43
C LYS A 179 -0.19 -11.85 -11.28
N PRO A 180 -0.91 -12.42 -12.22
CA PRO A 180 -1.10 -13.86 -12.30
C PRO A 180 0.21 -14.51 -12.76
N SER A 181 0.66 -15.55 -12.07
CA SER A 181 1.88 -16.29 -12.47
C SER A 181 1.57 -17.77 -12.56
N PRO A 182 1.98 -18.48 -13.62
CA PRO A 182 1.70 -19.92 -13.75
C PRO A 182 2.21 -20.74 -12.54
N SER A 183 3.41 -20.42 -12.02
CA SER A 183 3.95 -21.10 -10.83
C SER A 183 3.19 -20.80 -9.53
N ARG A 184 2.30 -19.82 -9.53
CA ARG A 184 1.46 -19.41 -8.39
C ARG A 184 -0.03 -19.47 -8.70
N GLU A 185 -0.44 -20.30 -9.66
CA GLU A 185 -1.84 -20.43 -10.10
C GLU A 185 -2.78 -20.73 -8.93
N ALA A 186 -2.36 -21.57 -7.97
CA ALA A 186 -3.11 -21.88 -6.78
C ALA A 186 -3.38 -20.65 -5.85
N LEU A 187 -2.61 -19.58 -5.98
CA LEU A 187 -2.79 -18.34 -5.22
C LEU A 187 -3.67 -17.32 -5.93
N MET A 188 -4.07 -17.56 -7.17
CA MET A 188 -4.88 -16.60 -7.96
C MET A 188 -6.13 -16.11 -7.24
N PRO A 189 -6.96 -16.95 -6.56
CA PRO A 189 -8.13 -16.46 -5.84
C PRO A 189 -7.77 -15.42 -4.75
N ARG A 190 -6.65 -15.62 -4.06
CA ARG A 190 -6.16 -14.69 -3.04
C ARG A 190 -5.56 -13.42 -3.66
N ALA A 191 -4.87 -13.55 -4.80
CA ALA A 191 -4.37 -12.40 -5.54
C ALA A 191 -5.50 -11.52 -6.08
N ILE A 192 -6.58 -12.10 -6.61
CA ILE A 192 -7.78 -11.39 -7.04
C ILE A 192 -8.37 -10.62 -5.85
N GLN A 193 -8.60 -11.29 -4.72
CA GLN A 193 -9.17 -10.65 -3.53
C GLN A 193 -8.28 -9.50 -3.02
N ALA A 194 -6.96 -9.68 -2.95
CA ALA A 194 -6.04 -8.62 -2.55
C ALA A 194 -6.07 -7.43 -3.52
N ASN A 195 -6.11 -7.70 -4.82
CA ASN A 195 -6.22 -6.69 -5.86
C ASN A 195 -7.51 -5.88 -5.74
N GLU A 196 -8.66 -6.53 -5.54
CA GLU A 196 -9.97 -5.89 -5.35
C GLU A 196 -10.00 -5.01 -4.09
N LEU A 197 -9.42 -5.49 -2.99
CA LEU A 197 -9.33 -4.73 -1.74
C LEU A 197 -8.49 -3.46 -1.94
N ILE A 198 -7.32 -3.58 -2.56
CA ILE A 198 -6.42 -2.44 -2.80
C ILE A 198 -7.04 -1.47 -3.81
N GLU A 199 -7.64 -1.95 -4.90
CA GLU A 199 -8.34 -1.10 -5.86
C GLU A 199 -9.45 -0.30 -5.20
N THR A 200 -10.28 -0.98 -4.39
CA THR A 200 -11.39 -0.33 -3.68
C THR A 200 -10.88 0.72 -2.69
N TRP A 201 -9.85 0.38 -1.92
CA TRP A 201 -9.26 1.29 -0.95
C TRP A 201 -8.59 2.50 -1.62
N SER A 202 -7.91 2.31 -2.75
CA SER A 202 -7.25 3.39 -3.49
C SER A 202 -8.23 4.45 -4.00
N LYS A 203 -9.49 4.11 -4.23
CA LYS A 203 -10.54 5.06 -4.65
C LYS A 203 -10.90 6.09 -3.56
N SER A 204 -10.46 5.88 -2.32
CA SER A 204 -10.72 6.80 -1.21
C SER A 204 -9.80 8.03 -1.17
N ASP A 205 -8.70 8.02 -1.93
CA ASP A 205 -7.72 9.11 -1.96
C ASP A 205 -7.31 9.41 -3.43
N PRO A 206 -7.47 10.65 -3.92
CA PRO A 206 -7.13 11.02 -5.30
C PRO A 206 -5.63 10.95 -5.62
N LEU A 207 -4.76 10.81 -4.62
CA LEU A 207 -3.32 10.60 -4.81
C LEU A 207 -2.96 9.12 -4.99
N LEU A 208 -3.93 8.21 -4.83
CA LEU A 208 -3.72 6.78 -5.00
C LEU A 208 -4.28 6.31 -6.34
N GLU A 209 -3.51 5.51 -7.03
CA GLU A 209 -3.88 4.92 -8.31
C GLU A 209 -3.71 3.39 -8.26
N TYR A 210 -4.60 2.70 -8.92
CA TYR A 210 -4.50 1.27 -9.13
C TYR A 210 -4.30 0.99 -10.62
N ILE A 211 -3.24 0.26 -10.96
CA ILE A 211 -2.90 -0.10 -12.34
C ILE A 211 -3.13 -1.59 -12.51
N ASP A 212 -4.16 -1.94 -13.28
CA ASP A 212 -4.45 -3.34 -13.58
C ASP A 212 -3.49 -3.91 -14.63
N VAL A 213 -2.58 -4.75 -14.16
CA VAL A 213 -1.76 -5.63 -15.01
C VAL A 213 -2.25 -7.07 -14.95
N TYR A 214 -3.08 -7.43 -13.95
CA TYR A 214 -3.56 -8.79 -13.75
C TYR A 214 -4.40 -9.28 -14.93
N THR A 215 -5.47 -8.56 -15.28
CA THR A 215 -6.41 -8.98 -16.33
C THR A 215 -5.73 -9.02 -17.71
N ARG A 216 -4.77 -8.11 -17.95
CA ARG A 216 -4.01 -8.02 -19.22
C ARG A 216 -3.06 -9.21 -19.44
N MET A 217 -2.79 -9.98 -18.39
CA MET A 217 -1.87 -11.13 -18.43
C MET A 217 -2.61 -12.49 -18.43
N LEU A 218 -3.93 -12.48 -18.56
CA LEU A 218 -4.74 -13.69 -18.67
C LEU A 218 -5.00 -14.07 -20.14
N ASP A 219 -5.17 -15.38 -20.40
CA ASP A 219 -5.71 -15.89 -21.64
C ASP A 219 -7.26 -15.82 -21.66
N ASP A 220 -7.88 -16.17 -22.80
CA ASP A 220 -9.34 -16.17 -22.99
C ASP A 220 -10.10 -17.14 -22.04
N ARG A 221 -9.37 -18.01 -21.35
CA ARG A 221 -9.89 -18.95 -20.36
C ARG A 221 -9.65 -18.47 -18.92
N GLY A 222 -9.14 -17.27 -18.74
CA GLY A 222 -8.82 -16.68 -17.42
C GLY A 222 -7.59 -17.29 -16.75
N ARG A 223 -6.68 -17.94 -17.50
CA ARG A 223 -5.45 -18.53 -16.97
C ARG A 223 -4.25 -17.63 -17.26
N PRO A 224 -3.19 -17.71 -16.43
CA PRO A 224 -1.97 -16.97 -16.68
C PRO A 224 -1.36 -17.33 -18.05
N ARG A 225 -1.03 -16.32 -18.83
CA ARG A 225 -0.35 -16.51 -20.13
C ARG A 225 1.11 -16.88 -19.90
N ALA A 226 1.45 -18.15 -20.14
CA ALA A 226 2.80 -18.68 -19.93
C ALA A 226 3.86 -18.01 -20.81
N ASP A 227 3.47 -17.52 -22.01
CA ASP A 227 4.34 -16.80 -22.95
C ASP A 227 4.88 -15.45 -22.42
N LEU A 228 4.37 -14.96 -21.31
CA LEU A 228 4.79 -13.71 -20.67
C LEU A 228 5.89 -13.89 -19.62
N PHE A 229 6.29 -15.14 -19.35
CA PHE A 229 7.18 -15.47 -18.24
C PHE A 229 8.48 -16.14 -18.72
N LEU A 230 9.49 -16.09 -17.86
CA LEU A 230 10.71 -16.89 -18.01
C LEU A 230 10.43 -18.37 -17.72
N ALA A 231 11.43 -19.22 -17.88
CA ALA A 231 11.32 -20.66 -17.66
C ALA A 231 10.88 -21.05 -16.23
N ASP A 232 11.08 -20.18 -15.25
CA ASP A 232 10.62 -20.38 -13.87
C ASP A 232 9.11 -20.15 -13.68
N SER A 233 8.40 -19.72 -14.72
CA SER A 233 6.97 -19.44 -14.72
C SER A 233 6.52 -18.41 -13.66
N LEU A 234 7.44 -17.60 -13.16
CA LEU A 234 7.23 -16.57 -12.11
C LEU A 234 7.68 -15.19 -12.57
N HIS A 235 8.89 -15.08 -13.09
CA HIS A 235 9.45 -13.80 -13.48
C HIS A 235 9.11 -13.46 -14.93
N LEU A 236 8.89 -12.18 -15.19
CA LEU A 236 8.48 -11.69 -16.51
C LEU A 236 9.64 -11.78 -17.50
N ASN A 237 9.30 -12.13 -18.72
CA ASN A 237 10.16 -11.93 -19.89
C ASN A 237 9.87 -10.55 -20.55
N ALA A 238 10.51 -10.27 -21.68
CA ALA A 238 10.33 -9.00 -22.40
C ALA A 238 8.87 -8.73 -22.81
N ALA A 239 8.10 -9.77 -23.20
CA ALA A 239 6.68 -9.63 -23.55
C ALA A 239 5.82 -9.27 -22.32
N GLY A 240 6.11 -9.86 -21.17
CA GLY A 240 5.45 -9.52 -19.91
C GLY A 240 5.73 -8.08 -19.49
N TYR A 241 6.97 -7.63 -19.56
CA TYR A 241 7.30 -6.22 -19.27
C TYR A 241 6.70 -5.25 -20.29
N ALA A 242 6.52 -5.62 -21.55
CA ALA A 242 5.84 -4.78 -22.54
C ALA A 242 4.38 -4.50 -22.15
N ILE A 243 3.67 -5.50 -21.58
CA ILE A 243 2.31 -5.29 -21.04
C ILE A 243 2.34 -4.31 -19.84
N TRP A 244 3.28 -4.50 -18.92
CA TRP A 244 3.42 -3.61 -17.78
C TRP A 244 3.74 -2.17 -18.21
N LYS A 245 4.66 -2.01 -19.15
CA LYS A 245 5.02 -0.71 -19.72
C LYS A 245 3.79 0.00 -20.31
N ALA A 246 3.00 -0.70 -21.11
CA ALA A 246 1.80 -0.13 -21.72
C ALA A 246 0.77 0.29 -20.67
N ALA A 247 0.58 -0.52 -19.61
CA ALA A 247 -0.33 -0.20 -18.52
C ALA A 247 0.13 1.01 -17.69
N ILE A 248 1.43 1.12 -17.41
CA ILE A 248 1.99 2.18 -16.56
C ILE A 248 2.10 3.51 -17.31
N ALA A 249 2.34 3.51 -18.63
CA ALA A 249 2.66 4.70 -19.40
C ALA A 249 1.62 5.85 -19.26
N GLU A 250 0.34 5.50 -19.11
CA GLU A 250 -0.76 6.46 -18.95
C GLU A 250 -0.72 7.20 -17.60
N HIS A 251 -0.06 6.61 -16.59
CA HIS A 251 0.00 7.09 -15.22
C HIS A 251 1.25 7.94 -14.91
N LEU A 252 2.24 7.99 -15.82
CA LEU A 252 3.52 8.68 -15.59
C LEU A 252 3.46 10.21 -15.75
N ARG A 253 2.30 10.76 -16.11
CA ARG A 253 2.10 12.20 -16.36
C ARG A 253 2.10 13.01 -15.08
#